data_2c3bb8439eede0d8521f8cf076fa7d2c
#
_entry.id   2c3bb8439eede0d8521f8cf076fa7d2c
#
_cell.length_a   1.000
_cell.length_b   1.000
_cell.length_c   1.000
_cell.angle_alpha   90.00
_cell.angle_beta   90.00
_cell.angle_gamma   90.00
#
_symmetry.space_group_name_H-M   'P 1'
#
loop_
_entity.id
_entity.type
_entity.pdbx_description
1 polymer ?
#
loop_
_entity_poly.entity_id
_entity_poly.type
_entity_poly.pdbx_seq_one_letter_code
_entity_poly.pdbx_strand_id
1 'polypeptide(L)'
;MAGVMARFFYGANKIVATALFLVLPAALPIAAQKSPSQSASHKTSTKDASGDSSKPKLVVILVVDQMRGDYIDKFQRQWTGGLKRLVDEGAWFHEAAYPYGATETCVGHSTISTGAFPASHGMIGNEWWDREQQKDVTCTADASVKNMAYEDGRAPAASGAVVGASSSTSKAAGDSAARMLIPAFAEELKFQSGAGTRVVAMSLKARAAITLAGHQADSVTWWDGGTGLWQTSSAYPQAPFIAEFVKLHPVTEDYGKTWASLLPESAYLYDKAAVNVGSPAGYGSTFPHPLRGATDGKGPDVSFYLQWATSPYAETYLTHMAEEAVEKLQLGSGAGIDFLSISFSSVDYVGHAFGPRSWEIQDELARLDRDLDEFFTHLDKTVGRGKYVVAFSSDHGVAPVPEDLHKTGVDAGRLNLEEVRSRIEQTLEPLHYAKPSVARIDGADVYFTRGTYTKLKSDPLALQAVIDAMQGTPGVARVYHAEELDDRPATRNPIRAAEAAGYFKTRSGDLLIVPKPYWIWDYSAPGKPARNGGTSHGTPHYYDQRVPVILMGTGIRRGKYYELATPADIAPTLATICGITLATQDGRTLHEALDGSQSTQGPSSTQAPSSAQARSRSEAHTPADR
;
A
#
# COMPACT_ATOMS: atom_id res chain seq x y z
N MET A 1 -55.49 -24.34 17.36
CA MET A 1 -56.03 -25.31 16.39
C MET A 1 -54.87 -25.66 15.51
N ALA A 2 -54.26 -26.77 15.81
CA ALA A 2 -54.30 -28.07 15.16
C ALA A 2 -53.78 -27.96 13.71
N GLY A 3 -52.65 -28.47 13.32
CA GLY A 3 -52.08 -29.81 13.40
C GLY A 3 -51.95 -30.28 11.97
N VAL A 4 -50.88 -30.85 11.55
CA VAL A 4 -50.67 -32.28 11.34
C VAL A 4 -49.34 -32.53 10.59
N MET A 5 -48.59 -33.43 11.16
CA MET A 5 -47.43 -34.21 10.66
C MET A 5 -47.67 -34.95 9.33
N ALA A 6 -46.57 -35.28 8.61
CA ALA A 6 -46.24 -36.60 8.09
C ALA A 6 -44.82 -36.58 7.50
N ARG A 7 -44.05 -37.33 7.85
CA ARG A 7 -43.17 -38.52 7.92
C ARG A 7 -42.99 -39.30 6.59
N PHE A 8 -41.73 -39.82 6.46
CA PHE A 8 -41.17 -40.96 5.68
C PHE A 8 -40.69 -40.67 4.28
N PHE A 9 -39.50 -41.13 3.84
CA PHE A 9 -38.90 -42.46 3.89
C PHE A 9 -37.36 -42.46 3.67
N TYR A 10 -36.72 -43.46 4.23
CA TYR A 10 -35.39 -43.97 4.15
C TYR A 10 -35.04 -44.51 2.72
N GLY A 11 -33.77 -44.39 2.32
CA GLY A 11 -33.18 -45.10 1.20
C GLY A 11 -31.67 -45.25 1.35
N ALA A 12 -31.24 -46.35 1.95
CA ALA A 12 -29.83 -46.75 2.03
C ALA A 12 -29.36 -47.37 0.73
N ASN A 13 -28.25 -46.93 0.18
CA ASN A 13 -27.52 -47.69 -0.86
C ASN A 13 -26.08 -47.98 -0.41
N LYS A 14 -25.80 -49.28 -0.34
CA LYS A 14 -24.51 -49.88 -0.03
C LYS A 14 -23.56 -49.68 -1.22
N ILE A 15 -22.36 -49.20 -0.97
CA ILE A 15 -21.24 -49.25 -1.92
C ILE A 15 -20.31 -50.36 -1.48
N VAL A 16 -20.12 -51.30 -2.37
CA VAL A 16 -19.22 -52.47 -2.27
C VAL A 16 -17.79 -51.97 -2.53
N ALA A 17 -16.88 -52.20 -1.59
CA ALA A 17 -15.46 -51.98 -1.75
C ALA A 17 -14.82 -53.22 -2.39
N THR A 18 -14.26 -53.07 -3.58
CA THR A 18 -13.42 -54.08 -4.22
C THR A 18 -11.96 -53.82 -3.91
N ALA A 19 -11.34 -54.69 -3.12
CA ALA A 19 -9.92 -54.68 -2.83
C ALA A 19 -9.12 -55.31 -4.00
N LEU A 20 -8.17 -54.55 -4.54
CA LEU A 20 -7.22 -55.03 -5.55
C LEU A 20 -5.90 -55.40 -4.84
N PHE A 21 -5.57 -56.67 -4.80
CA PHE A 21 -4.26 -57.17 -4.35
C PHE A 21 -3.22 -57.02 -5.48
N LEU A 22 -2.15 -56.28 -5.20
CA LEU A 22 -0.95 -56.23 -6.04
C LEU A 22 0.15 -57.10 -5.43
N VAL A 23 0.55 -58.11 -6.17
CA VAL A 23 1.62 -59.07 -5.85
C VAL A 23 2.97 -58.45 -6.22
N LEU A 24 3.88 -58.36 -5.26
CA LEU A 24 5.30 -58.04 -5.49
C LEU A 24 6.09 -59.33 -5.75
N PRO A 25 7.00 -59.36 -6.73
CA PRO A 25 7.99 -60.45 -6.83
C PRO A 25 9.22 -60.15 -5.97
N ALA A 26 9.65 -61.17 -5.24
CA ALA A 26 10.88 -61.20 -4.45
C ALA A 26 12.12 -61.29 -5.34
N ALA A 27 13.15 -60.51 -5.07
CA ALA A 27 14.48 -60.67 -5.66
C ALA A 27 15.47 -61.15 -4.60
N LEU A 28 16.17 -62.23 -4.94
CA LEU A 28 17.24 -62.88 -4.18
C LEU A 28 18.57 -62.10 -4.28
N PRO A 29 19.48 -62.22 -3.29
CA PRO A 29 20.73 -61.48 -3.23
C PRO A 29 21.86 -62.13 -4.02
N ILE A 30 22.65 -61.30 -4.72
CA ILE A 30 23.93 -61.68 -5.33
C ILE A 30 25.07 -61.30 -4.42
N ALA A 31 25.95 -62.28 -4.18
CA ALA A 31 27.06 -62.24 -3.26
C ALA A 31 28.22 -61.31 -3.70
N ALA A 32 28.88 -60.76 -2.70
CA ALA A 32 30.03 -59.88 -2.82
C ALA A 32 31.31 -60.61 -3.17
N GLN A 33 32.11 -60.08 -4.08
CA GLN A 33 33.54 -60.36 -4.21
C GLN A 33 34.38 -59.22 -3.63
N LYS A 34 35.27 -59.55 -2.68
CA LYS A 34 36.28 -58.67 -2.09
C LYS A 34 37.51 -58.60 -3.00
N SER A 35 38.09 -57.41 -3.14
CA SER A 35 39.52 -57.19 -3.46
C SER A 35 40.07 -55.96 -2.73
N PRO A 36 41.36 -55.83 -2.51
CA PRO A 36 41.87 -55.37 -1.22
C PRO A 36 42.22 -53.87 -1.18
N SER A 37 42.29 -53.43 0.08
CA SER A 37 42.57 -52.08 0.57
C SER A 37 43.92 -51.48 0.14
N GLN A 38 43.89 -50.20 -0.25
CA GLN A 38 44.96 -49.25 0.05
C GLN A 38 44.41 -48.10 0.87
N SER A 39 44.97 -47.97 2.08
CA SER A 39 44.68 -46.93 3.03
C SER A 39 45.37 -45.63 2.61
N ALA A 40 44.57 -44.61 2.28
CA ALA A 40 45.00 -43.24 2.30
C ALA A 40 44.09 -42.50 3.28
N SER A 41 44.66 -42.13 4.44
CA SER A 41 43.97 -41.30 5.44
C SER A 41 43.76 -39.92 4.89
N HIS A 42 42.57 -39.63 4.39
CA HIS A 42 42.08 -38.27 4.22
C HIS A 42 41.42 -37.84 5.55
N LYS A 43 42.10 -36.90 6.23
CA LYS A 43 41.45 -36.11 7.26
C LYS A 43 40.30 -35.38 6.63
N THR A 44 39.08 -35.86 6.82
CA THR A 44 37.87 -35.09 6.63
C THR A 44 37.87 -33.97 7.65
N SER A 45 38.29 -32.80 7.21
CA SER A 45 37.96 -31.56 7.88
C SER A 45 36.44 -31.45 7.83
N THR A 46 35.82 -31.62 8.97
CA THR A 46 34.44 -31.12 9.18
C THR A 46 34.51 -29.61 8.97
N LYS A 47 34.13 -29.17 7.76
CA LYS A 47 33.74 -27.78 7.56
C LYS A 47 32.54 -27.59 8.48
N ASP A 48 32.76 -26.84 9.55
CA ASP A 48 31.69 -26.21 10.30
C ASP A 48 30.70 -25.62 9.32
N ALA A 49 29.42 -25.84 9.58
CA ALA A 49 28.34 -25.14 8.95
C ALA A 49 28.46 -23.65 9.33
N SER A 50 29.38 -22.92 8.67
CA SER A 50 29.34 -21.48 8.63
C SER A 50 28.04 -21.15 7.90
N GLY A 51 27.02 -20.78 8.68
CA GLY A 51 25.79 -20.21 8.14
C GLY A 51 26.19 -19.17 7.10
N ASP A 52 25.50 -19.19 5.97
CA ASP A 52 25.71 -18.29 4.85
C ASP A 52 25.62 -16.84 5.39
N SER A 53 26.76 -16.23 5.67
CA SER A 53 26.87 -14.89 6.31
C SER A 53 26.39 -13.77 5.38
N SER A 54 25.92 -14.12 4.19
CA SER A 54 25.48 -13.20 3.15
C SER A 54 23.99 -12.82 3.25
N LYS A 55 23.17 -13.61 3.94
CA LYS A 55 21.71 -13.38 4.05
C LYS A 55 21.37 -12.57 5.31
N PRO A 56 20.32 -11.70 5.25
CA PRO A 56 19.84 -11.01 6.44
C PRO A 56 19.21 -12.01 7.42
N LYS A 57 19.17 -11.62 8.69
CA LYS A 57 18.44 -12.31 9.76
C LYS A 57 17.04 -11.73 9.95
N LEU A 58 16.86 -10.48 9.56
CA LEU A 58 15.59 -9.77 9.65
C LEU A 58 15.39 -8.92 8.39
N VAL A 59 14.21 -9.02 7.80
CA VAL A 59 13.71 -8.10 6.78
C VAL A 59 12.76 -7.12 7.45
N VAL A 60 12.99 -5.83 7.24
CA VAL A 60 12.13 -4.75 7.75
C VAL A 60 11.55 -3.99 6.55
N ILE A 61 10.23 -3.89 6.47
CA ILE A 61 9.55 -2.99 5.52
C ILE A 61 8.94 -1.83 6.30
N LEU A 62 9.37 -0.61 5.98
CA LEU A 62 8.84 0.63 6.52
C LEU A 62 8.06 1.34 5.42
N VAL A 63 6.78 1.59 5.65
CA VAL A 63 5.93 2.36 4.74
C VAL A 63 5.48 3.62 5.47
N VAL A 64 5.72 4.79 4.88
CA VAL A 64 5.19 6.06 5.36
C VAL A 64 4.04 6.48 4.46
N ASP A 65 2.84 6.30 4.95
CA ASP A 65 1.58 6.52 4.22
C ASP A 65 1.52 7.97 3.69
N GLN A 66 1.25 8.15 2.40
CA GLN A 66 1.15 9.44 1.71
C GLN A 66 2.48 10.24 1.59
N MET A 67 3.63 9.60 1.80
CA MET A 67 4.92 10.29 1.67
C MET A 67 5.30 10.51 0.21
N ARG A 68 5.16 11.75 -0.26
CA ARG A 68 5.57 12.14 -1.61
C ARG A 68 7.08 11.97 -1.81
N GLY A 69 7.48 11.50 -2.99
CA GLY A 69 8.90 11.35 -3.34
C GLY A 69 9.70 12.66 -3.27
N ASP A 70 9.06 13.82 -3.56
CA ASP A 70 9.72 15.13 -3.51
C ASP A 70 9.92 15.69 -2.09
N TYR A 71 9.38 15.04 -1.04
CA TYR A 71 9.63 15.44 0.35
C TYR A 71 11.10 15.24 0.74
N ILE A 72 11.76 14.20 0.23
CA ILE A 72 13.19 14.00 0.47
C ILE A 72 13.98 15.19 -0.10
N ASP A 73 13.72 15.57 -1.35
CA ASP A 73 14.42 16.70 -1.99
C ASP A 73 14.23 18.02 -1.24
N LYS A 74 13.02 18.23 -0.71
CA LYS A 74 12.64 19.47 -0.04
C LYS A 74 13.08 19.54 1.41
N PHE A 75 12.88 18.44 2.18
CA PHE A 75 12.92 18.48 3.64
C PHE A 75 14.13 17.78 4.26
N GLN A 76 14.94 17.01 3.49
CA GLN A 76 16.09 16.27 4.04
C GLN A 76 17.09 17.13 4.84
N ARG A 77 17.10 18.46 4.64
CA ARG A 77 17.96 19.37 5.43
C ARG A 77 17.47 19.56 6.86
N GLN A 78 16.21 19.21 7.14
CA GLN A 78 15.60 19.25 8.46
C GLN A 78 15.85 17.96 9.25
N TRP A 79 16.35 16.90 8.58
CA TRP A 79 16.54 15.57 9.13
C TRP A 79 17.99 15.36 9.59
N THR A 80 18.13 14.66 10.72
CA THR A 80 19.43 14.36 11.34
C THR A 80 19.53 12.92 11.84
N GLY A 81 18.42 12.14 11.76
CA GLY A 81 18.24 10.82 12.33
C GLY A 81 18.03 9.73 11.29
N GLY A 82 16.97 8.93 11.45
CA GLY A 82 16.76 7.72 10.67
C GLY A 82 16.39 7.93 9.21
N LEU A 83 15.57 8.93 8.88
CA LEU A 83 15.32 9.30 7.47
C LEU A 83 16.61 9.78 6.80
N LYS A 84 17.41 10.56 7.53
CA LYS A 84 18.72 11.00 7.04
C LYS A 84 19.64 9.82 6.79
N ARG A 85 19.67 8.84 7.72
CA ARG A 85 20.46 7.61 7.59
C ARG A 85 20.03 6.79 6.36
N LEU A 86 18.73 6.65 6.11
CA LEU A 86 18.20 5.99 4.90
C LEU A 86 18.72 6.65 3.62
N VAL A 87 18.67 7.97 3.54
CA VAL A 87 19.16 8.73 2.37
C VAL A 87 20.68 8.62 2.21
N ASP A 88 21.43 8.64 3.30
CA ASP A 88 22.91 8.64 3.28
C ASP A 88 23.52 7.26 3.11
N GLU A 89 22.94 6.22 3.72
CA GLU A 89 23.49 4.87 3.75
C GLU A 89 22.76 3.90 2.81
N GLY A 90 21.57 4.25 2.31
CA GLY A 90 20.75 3.41 1.46
C GLY A 90 21.04 3.52 -0.04
N ALA A 91 20.41 2.66 -0.79
CA ALA A 91 20.23 2.72 -2.23
C ALA A 91 18.93 3.48 -2.51
N TRP A 92 19.02 4.76 -2.83
CA TRP A 92 17.87 5.62 -3.08
C TRP A 92 17.57 5.74 -4.58
N PHE A 93 16.40 5.22 -5.00
CA PHE A 93 15.87 5.33 -6.36
C PHE A 93 15.06 6.63 -6.47
N HIS A 94 15.69 7.65 -7.08
CA HIS A 94 15.18 9.01 -7.10
C HIS A 94 13.89 9.17 -7.93
N GLU A 95 13.74 8.40 -9.01
CA GLU A 95 12.61 8.48 -9.94
C GLU A 95 11.61 7.32 -9.76
N ALA A 96 11.43 6.86 -8.51
CA ALA A 96 10.48 5.81 -8.24
C ALA A 96 9.04 6.31 -8.27
N ALA A 97 8.16 5.57 -8.97
CA ALA A 97 6.75 5.93 -9.09
C ALA A 97 5.87 4.69 -9.33
N TYR A 98 4.63 4.75 -8.90
CA TYR A 98 3.62 3.77 -9.25
C TYR A 98 3.22 3.92 -10.72
N PRO A 99 3.13 2.81 -11.48
CA PRO A 99 2.76 2.88 -12.89
C PRO A 99 1.24 2.79 -13.13
N TYR A 100 0.42 2.99 -12.11
CA TYR A 100 -1.05 2.86 -12.18
C TYR A 100 -1.79 4.08 -11.59
N GLY A 101 -3.09 4.19 -11.88
CA GLY A 101 -3.93 5.31 -11.46
C GLY A 101 -4.54 5.19 -10.08
N ALA A 102 -4.78 3.97 -9.60
CA ALA A 102 -5.40 3.70 -8.29
C ALA A 102 -4.38 3.87 -7.13
N THR A 103 -3.94 5.09 -6.86
CA THR A 103 -2.94 5.43 -5.84
C THR A 103 -3.60 5.63 -4.47
N GLU A 104 -3.95 4.48 -3.85
CA GLU A 104 -4.65 4.40 -2.56
C GLU A 104 -3.94 3.46 -1.59
N THR A 105 -4.22 3.60 -0.28
CA THR A 105 -3.53 2.87 0.80
C THR A 105 -3.49 1.36 0.57
N CYS A 106 -4.66 0.73 0.39
CA CYS A 106 -4.73 -0.73 0.23
C CYS A 106 -3.96 -1.20 -1.01
N VAL A 107 -4.03 -0.44 -2.08
CA VAL A 107 -3.41 -0.73 -3.37
C VAL A 107 -1.88 -0.65 -3.27
N GLY A 108 -1.37 0.47 -2.72
CA GLY A 108 0.06 0.69 -2.59
C GLY A 108 0.74 -0.31 -1.66
N HIS A 109 0.14 -0.57 -0.48
CA HIS A 109 0.66 -1.57 0.46
C HIS A 109 0.66 -2.98 -0.15
N SER A 110 -0.41 -3.36 -0.88
CA SER A 110 -0.45 -4.64 -1.59
C SER A 110 0.63 -4.72 -2.68
N THR A 111 0.87 -3.63 -3.40
CA THR A 111 1.94 -3.56 -4.42
C THR A 111 3.32 -3.74 -3.80
N ILE A 112 3.61 -3.05 -2.69
CA ILE A 112 4.89 -3.17 -1.97
C ILE A 112 5.10 -4.61 -1.49
N SER A 113 4.07 -5.23 -0.92
CA SER A 113 4.17 -6.56 -0.31
C SER A 113 4.20 -7.70 -1.31
N THR A 114 3.53 -7.56 -2.46
CA THR A 114 3.44 -8.65 -3.45
C THR A 114 4.44 -8.53 -4.59
N GLY A 115 4.94 -7.31 -4.85
CA GLY A 115 5.72 -7.02 -6.04
C GLY A 115 4.89 -7.00 -7.33
N ALA A 116 3.57 -6.88 -7.25
CA ALA A 116 2.67 -6.91 -8.39
C ALA A 116 1.76 -5.68 -8.42
N PHE A 117 1.07 -5.44 -9.54
CA PHE A 117 0.15 -4.32 -9.73
C PHE A 117 -1.30 -4.72 -9.46
N PRO A 118 -2.23 -3.76 -9.29
CA PRO A 118 -3.64 -4.03 -9.02
C PRO A 118 -4.29 -5.01 -9.99
N ALA A 119 -3.96 -4.92 -11.26
CA ALA A 119 -4.43 -5.85 -12.28
C ALA A 119 -3.97 -7.32 -12.06
N SER A 120 -3.02 -7.56 -11.16
CA SER A 120 -2.53 -8.89 -10.79
C SER A 120 -2.93 -9.28 -9.37
N HIS A 121 -2.71 -8.41 -8.36
CA HIS A 121 -3.04 -8.73 -6.97
C HIS A 121 -4.52 -8.50 -6.63
N GLY A 122 -5.28 -7.82 -7.49
CA GLY A 122 -6.72 -7.66 -7.36
C GLY A 122 -7.21 -6.57 -6.39
N MET A 123 -6.31 -5.89 -5.67
CA MET A 123 -6.67 -4.76 -4.81
C MET A 123 -6.71 -3.49 -5.65
N ILE A 124 -7.90 -2.96 -5.90
CA ILE A 124 -8.14 -1.84 -6.82
C ILE A 124 -8.40 -0.50 -6.13
N GLY A 125 -8.69 -0.52 -4.85
CA GLY A 125 -9.00 0.65 -4.02
C GLY A 125 -9.04 0.27 -2.54
N ASN A 126 -9.32 1.24 -1.68
CA ASN A 126 -9.59 1.00 -0.26
C ASN A 126 -10.94 0.32 -0.06
N GLU A 127 -11.89 0.61 -0.94
CA GLU A 127 -13.19 -0.04 -1.06
C GLU A 127 -13.62 -0.11 -2.53
N TRP A 128 -14.59 -0.95 -2.84
CA TRP A 128 -15.21 -1.02 -4.17
C TRP A 128 -16.62 -1.60 -4.09
N TRP A 129 -17.40 -1.41 -5.14
CA TRP A 129 -18.72 -2.02 -5.28
C TRP A 129 -18.62 -3.51 -5.65
N ASP A 130 -19.04 -4.37 -4.74
CA ASP A 130 -19.15 -5.80 -5.00
C ASP A 130 -20.42 -6.10 -5.79
N ARG A 131 -20.25 -6.47 -7.06
CA ARG A 131 -21.36 -6.71 -7.99
C ARG A 131 -22.23 -7.92 -7.60
N GLU A 132 -21.69 -8.89 -6.87
CA GLU A 132 -22.43 -10.07 -6.42
C GLU A 132 -23.25 -9.74 -5.17
N GLN A 133 -22.64 -9.09 -4.21
CA GLN A 133 -23.26 -8.70 -2.94
C GLN A 133 -24.11 -7.43 -3.06
N GLN A 134 -23.97 -6.66 -4.15
CA GLN A 134 -24.65 -5.38 -4.39
C GLN A 134 -24.47 -4.39 -3.22
N LYS A 135 -23.24 -4.25 -2.75
CA LYS A 135 -22.86 -3.34 -1.67
C LYS A 135 -21.38 -2.94 -1.76
N ASP A 136 -21.03 -1.87 -1.08
CA ASP A 136 -19.63 -1.50 -0.88
C ASP A 136 -18.94 -2.53 0.03
N VAL A 137 -17.71 -2.88 -0.32
CA VAL A 137 -16.85 -3.74 0.48
C VAL A 137 -15.48 -3.09 0.61
N THR A 138 -14.93 -3.10 1.82
CA THR A 138 -13.53 -2.68 2.02
C THR A 138 -12.58 -3.76 1.51
N CYS A 139 -11.37 -3.37 1.18
CA CYS A 139 -10.36 -4.27 0.63
C CYS A 139 -9.94 -5.39 1.59
N THR A 140 -10.20 -5.25 2.89
CA THR A 140 -9.91 -6.27 3.93
C THR A 140 -11.15 -6.95 4.49
N ALA A 141 -12.36 -6.54 4.06
CA ALA A 141 -13.60 -7.10 4.59
C ALA A 141 -13.71 -8.62 4.39
N ASP A 142 -13.88 -9.33 5.47
CA ASP A 142 -14.04 -10.79 5.53
C ASP A 142 -15.13 -11.18 6.53
N ALA A 143 -16.24 -11.72 6.02
CA ALA A 143 -17.37 -12.14 6.85
C ALA A 143 -17.10 -13.42 7.67
N SER A 144 -16.02 -14.15 7.37
CA SER A 144 -15.64 -15.38 8.06
C SER A 144 -14.86 -15.14 9.35
N VAL A 145 -14.35 -13.92 9.57
CA VAL A 145 -13.51 -13.56 10.71
C VAL A 145 -14.16 -12.45 11.55
N LYS A 146 -13.61 -12.22 12.76
CA LYS A 146 -14.02 -11.17 13.66
C LYS A 146 -12.83 -10.37 14.13
N ASN A 147 -12.97 -9.05 14.22
CA ASN A 147 -11.98 -8.21 14.87
C ASN A 147 -12.03 -8.41 16.39
N MET A 148 -10.86 -8.41 17.00
CA MET A 148 -10.64 -8.67 18.42
C MET A 148 -9.75 -7.58 18.99
N ALA A 149 -10.26 -6.80 19.93
CA ALA A 149 -9.50 -5.77 20.62
C ALA A 149 -8.52 -6.37 21.63
N TYR A 150 -7.40 -5.70 21.81
CA TYR A 150 -6.53 -5.87 22.97
C TYR A 150 -7.06 -4.95 24.08
N GLU A 151 -7.43 -5.54 25.21
CA GLU A 151 -7.97 -4.79 26.34
C GLU A 151 -6.87 -4.03 27.07
N ASP A 152 -7.02 -2.73 27.19
CA ASP A 152 -6.11 -1.83 27.92
C ASP A 152 -6.59 -1.53 29.36
N GLY A 153 -7.60 -2.26 29.83
CA GLY A 153 -8.17 -2.12 31.15
C GLY A 153 -9.23 -1.01 31.31
N ARG A 154 -9.62 -0.36 30.21
CA ARG A 154 -10.67 0.68 30.18
C ARG A 154 -11.99 0.15 29.63
N ALA A 155 -13.08 0.81 29.99
CA ALA A 155 -14.35 0.59 29.30
C ALA A 155 -14.24 1.16 27.87
N PRO A 156 -14.70 0.44 26.83
CA PRO A 156 -14.69 0.94 25.46
C PRO A 156 -15.46 2.27 25.37
N ALA A 157 -14.88 3.25 24.68
CA ALA A 157 -15.59 4.48 24.36
C ALA A 157 -16.79 4.16 23.46
N ALA A 158 -17.88 4.94 23.57
CA ALA A 158 -19.02 4.78 22.69
C ALA A 158 -18.58 4.99 21.23
N SER A 159 -18.80 4.00 20.38
CA SER A 159 -18.38 4.00 18.98
C SER A 159 -18.98 5.18 18.22
N GLY A 160 -18.13 6.09 17.73
CA GLY A 160 -18.48 7.17 16.81
C GLY A 160 -17.90 6.90 15.42
N ALA A 161 -18.52 7.42 14.36
CA ALA A 161 -17.96 7.35 13.02
C ALA A 161 -16.72 8.27 12.92
N VAL A 162 -15.58 7.73 12.52
CA VAL A 162 -14.34 8.49 12.31
C VAL A 162 -14.27 8.93 10.85
N VAL A 163 -13.99 10.21 10.61
CA VAL A 163 -13.71 10.75 9.28
C VAL A 163 -12.39 10.14 8.79
N GLY A 164 -12.41 9.48 7.63
CA GLY A 164 -11.24 8.78 7.08
C GLY A 164 -11.21 7.27 7.38
N ALA A 165 -12.05 6.76 8.28
CA ALA A 165 -12.37 5.34 8.30
C ALA A 165 -13.34 5.03 7.15
N SER A 166 -13.07 3.98 6.40
CA SER A 166 -13.97 3.46 5.36
C SER A 166 -15.41 3.46 5.88
N SER A 167 -16.32 4.11 5.16
CA SER A 167 -17.71 4.36 5.58
C SER A 167 -18.61 3.13 5.51
N SER A 168 -18.03 1.91 5.47
CA SER A 168 -18.82 0.69 5.36
C SER A 168 -19.65 0.45 6.64
N THR A 169 -20.96 0.61 6.50
CA THR A 169 -21.96 0.38 7.55
C THR A 169 -22.19 -1.09 7.90
N SER A 170 -21.36 -2.02 7.42
CA SER A 170 -21.51 -3.44 7.75
C SER A 170 -20.76 -3.78 9.04
N LYS A 171 -21.37 -3.55 10.17
CA LYS A 171 -20.91 -3.89 11.54
C LYS A 171 -20.63 -5.40 11.81
N ALA A 172 -20.65 -6.26 10.82
CA ALA A 172 -20.62 -7.72 11.03
C ALA A 172 -19.40 -8.44 10.41
N ALA A 173 -18.61 -7.79 9.56
CA ALA A 173 -17.43 -8.39 8.96
C ALA A 173 -16.18 -7.98 9.72
N GLY A 174 -15.24 -8.92 9.94
CA GLY A 174 -13.89 -8.61 10.38
C GLY A 174 -12.98 -8.29 9.20
N ASP A 175 -11.70 -8.19 9.47
CA ASP A 175 -10.67 -7.83 8.49
C ASP A 175 -9.65 -8.96 8.33
N SER A 176 -9.32 -9.30 7.07
CA SER A 176 -8.27 -10.26 6.72
C SER A 176 -7.70 -9.98 5.33
N ALA A 177 -6.67 -10.74 4.93
CA ALA A 177 -6.09 -10.68 3.59
C ALA A 177 -6.90 -11.45 2.52
N ALA A 178 -8.08 -12.01 2.84
CA ALA A 178 -8.83 -12.91 1.96
C ALA A 178 -9.13 -12.37 0.56
N ARG A 179 -9.08 -11.04 0.37
CA ARG A 179 -9.29 -10.41 -0.93
C ARG A 179 -8.01 -10.20 -1.75
N MET A 180 -6.83 -10.41 -1.18
CA MET A 180 -5.58 -10.47 -1.93
C MET A 180 -5.55 -11.79 -2.73
N LEU A 181 -5.29 -11.69 -4.03
CA LEU A 181 -5.36 -12.85 -4.93
C LEU A 181 -4.02 -13.56 -5.11
N ILE A 182 -2.94 -12.96 -4.65
CA ILE A 182 -1.58 -13.50 -4.69
C ILE A 182 -0.91 -13.36 -3.33
N PRO A 183 0.06 -14.22 -2.99
CA PRO A 183 0.76 -14.16 -1.73
C PRO A 183 1.59 -12.87 -1.57
N ALA A 184 1.69 -12.37 -0.33
CA ALA A 184 2.66 -11.36 0.02
C ALA A 184 4.09 -11.95 0.14
N PHE A 185 5.12 -11.12 -0.02
CA PHE A 185 6.52 -11.49 0.21
C PHE A 185 6.73 -12.16 1.57
N ALA A 186 6.08 -11.66 2.61
CA ALA A 186 6.19 -12.21 3.96
C ALA A 186 5.72 -13.67 4.05
N GLU A 187 4.70 -14.04 3.30
CA GLU A 187 4.18 -15.41 3.23
C GLU A 187 5.15 -16.33 2.48
N GLU A 188 5.66 -15.86 1.33
CA GLU A 188 6.67 -16.60 0.57
C GLU A 188 7.96 -16.78 1.39
N LEU A 189 8.37 -15.74 2.11
CA LEU A 189 9.51 -15.82 3.03
C LEU A 189 9.27 -16.87 4.11
N LYS A 190 8.11 -16.84 4.78
CA LYS A 190 7.74 -17.80 5.82
C LYS A 190 7.70 -19.24 5.29
N PHE A 191 7.13 -19.42 4.12
CA PHE A 191 7.01 -20.75 3.48
C PHE A 191 8.36 -21.32 3.06
N GLN A 192 9.26 -20.48 2.48
CA GLN A 192 10.51 -20.95 1.87
C GLN A 192 11.73 -20.88 2.81
N SER A 193 11.72 -20.03 3.84
CA SER A 193 12.83 -19.93 4.81
C SER A 193 12.78 -21.01 5.90
N GLY A 194 11.72 -21.79 5.95
CA GLY A 194 11.59 -22.94 6.85
C GLY A 194 11.04 -22.61 8.24
N ALA A 195 11.01 -23.63 9.10
CA ALA A 195 10.45 -23.52 10.43
C ALA A 195 11.23 -22.50 11.30
N GLY A 196 10.52 -21.56 11.90
CA GLY A 196 11.07 -20.55 12.82
C GLY A 196 11.06 -19.12 12.29
N THR A 197 10.71 -18.87 11.02
CA THR A 197 10.46 -17.53 10.50
C THR A 197 9.20 -16.93 11.14
N ARG A 198 9.34 -15.74 11.70
CA ARG A 198 8.25 -14.97 12.29
C ARG A 198 7.87 -13.81 11.38
N VAL A 199 6.57 -13.58 11.22
CA VAL A 199 5.99 -12.50 10.42
C VAL A 199 5.15 -11.61 11.32
N VAL A 200 5.56 -10.36 11.45
CA VAL A 200 4.92 -9.34 12.30
C VAL A 200 4.61 -8.11 11.47
N ALA A 201 3.39 -7.60 11.57
CA ALA A 201 2.96 -6.38 10.89
C ALA A 201 2.12 -5.49 11.81
N MET A 202 2.35 -4.18 11.74
CA MET A 202 1.62 -3.21 12.55
C MET A 202 1.41 -1.88 11.82
N SER A 203 0.27 -1.24 12.09
CA SER A 203 -0.10 0.06 11.54
C SER A 203 -1.24 0.68 12.34
N LEU A 204 -1.53 1.96 12.13
CA LEU A 204 -2.79 2.54 12.57
C LEU A 204 -3.98 2.08 11.70
N LYS A 205 -3.74 1.68 10.45
CA LYS A 205 -4.78 1.27 9.50
C LYS A 205 -4.79 -0.25 9.32
N ALA A 206 -5.95 -0.91 9.50
CA ALA A 206 -6.11 -2.35 9.27
C ALA A 206 -5.59 -2.78 7.89
N ARG A 207 -6.01 -2.07 6.83
CA ARG A 207 -5.64 -2.37 5.45
C ARG A 207 -4.14 -2.33 5.20
N ALA A 208 -3.41 -1.43 5.87
CA ALA A 208 -1.96 -1.33 5.75
C ALA A 208 -1.24 -2.50 6.43
N ALA A 209 -1.57 -2.81 7.68
CA ALA A 209 -0.96 -3.93 8.40
C ALA A 209 -1.25 -5.28 7.73
N ILE A 210 -2.50 -5.51 7.33
CA ILE A 210 -2.98 -6.78 6.75
C ILE A 210 -2.34 -7.04 5.40
N THR A 211 -2.31 -6.05 4.49
CA THR A 211 -1.78 -6.27 3.13
C THR A 211 -0.27 -6.39 3.10
N LEU A 212 0.46 -5.82 4.07
CA LEU A 212 1.90 -6.07 4.22
C LEU A 212 2.19 -7.46 4.78
N ALA A 213 1.33 -7.98 5.66
CA ALA A 213 1.49 -9.28 6.30
C ALA A 213 1.08 -10.46 5.40
N GLY A 214 0.00 -10.28 4.61
CA GLY A 214 -0.65 -11.36 3.88
C GLY A 214 -1.54 -12.23 4.77
N HIS A 215 -1.78 -13.49 4.34
CA HIS A 215 -2.74 -14.40 4.96
C HIS A 215 -2.19 -15.15 6.19
N GLN A 216 -0.86 -15.31 6.32
CA GLN A 216 -0.24 -16.22 7.28
C GLN A 216 0.83 -15.56 8.15
N ALA A 217 0.47 -14.50 8.87
CA ALA A 217 1.35 -13.84 9.81
C ALA A 217 1.21 -14.39 11.23
N ASP A 218 2.25 -14.17 12.07
CA ASP A 218 2.25 -14.53 13.48
C ASP A 218 1.65 -13.43 14.36
N SER A 219 1.69 -12.18 13.90
CA SER A 219 1.03 -11.05 14.55
C SER A 219 0.70 -9.98 13.52
N VAL A 220 -0.57 -9.59 13.45
CA VAL A 220 -1.03 -8.42 12.68
C VAL A 220 -1.84 -7.54 13.62
N THR A 221 -1.42 -6.29 13.77
CA THR A 221 -2.02 -5.38 14.75
C THR A 221 -2.31 -4.03 14.13
N TRP A 222 -3.48 -3.51 14.41
CA TRP A 222 -3.88 -2.18 13.96
C TRP A 222 -4.74 -1.47 15.01
N TRP A 223 -4.91 -0.16 14.84
CA TRP A 223 -5.64 0.66 15.77
C TRP A 223 -7.06 0.97 15.28
N ASP A 224 -8.04 0.93 16.18
CA ASP A 224 -9.41 1.34 15.91
C ASP A 224 -9.66 2.75 16.47
N GLY A 225 -9.65 3.75 15.60
CA GLY A 225 -9.87 5.13 15.97
C GLY A 225 -11.29 5.44 16.51
N GLY A 226 -12.25 4.55 16.30
CA GLY A 226 -13.60 4.69 16.86
C GLY A 226 -13.68 4.35 18.34
N THR A 227 -12.91 3.37 18.78
CA THR A 227 -12.86 2.91 20.17
C THR A 227 -11.60 3.35 20.92
N GLY A 228 -10.54 3.71 20.19
CA GLY A 228 -9.23 4.01 20.77
C GLY A 228 -8.48 2.77 21.26
N LEU A 229 -8.80 1.60 20.74
CA LEU A 229 -8.18 0.33 21.11
C LEU A 229 -7.37 -0.24 19.96
N TRP A 230 -6.26 -0.88 20.29
CA TRP A 230 -5.53 -1.72 19.36
C TRP A 230 -6.26 -3.04 19.17
N GLN A 231 -6.20 -3.61 17.97
CA GLN A 231 -6.92 -4.85 17.65
C GLN A 231 -6.18 -5.70 16.61
N THR A 232 -6.62 -6.93 16.49
CA THR A 232 -6.32 -7.90 15.45
C THR A 232 -7.63 -8.52 14.98
N SER A 233 -7.57 -9.57 14.17
CA SER A 233 -8.75 -10.38 13.86
C SER A 233 -8.52 -11.86 14.12
N SER A 234 -9.60 -12.65 14.10
CA SER A 234 -9.49 -14.10 14.23
C SER A 234 -8.79 -14.80 13.06
N ALA A 235 -8.40 -14.06 12.03
CA ALA A 235 -7.53 -14.56 10.96
C ALA A 235 -6.07 -14.74 11.41
N TYR A 236 -5.67 -14.04 12.48
CA TYR A 236 -4.28 -14.02 12.95
C TYR A 236 -4.20 -14.37 14.44
N PRO A 237 -3.07 -14.97 14.89
CA PRO A 237 -2.85 -15.18 16.32
C PRO A 237 -2.84 -13.87 17.10
N GLN A 238 -3.47 -13.86 18.29
CA GLN A 238 -3.28 -12.78 19.24
C GLN A 238 -1.85 -12.81 19.81
N ALA A 239 -1.19 -11.68 19.81
CA ALA A 239 0.17 -11.54 20.31
C ALA A 239 0.17 -11.08 21.77
N PRO A 240 0.63 -11.92 22.73
CA PRO A 240 0.62 -11.56 24.15
C PRO A 240 1.42 -10.29 24.47
N PHE A 241 2.52 -10.04 23.76
CA PHE A 241 3.33 -8.83 23.96
C PHE A 241 2.57 -7.55 23.61
N ILE A 242 1.68 -7.58 22.61
CA ILE A 242 0.81 -6.43 22.28
C ILE A 242 -0.16 -6.17 23.43
N ALA A 243 -0.80 -7.21 23.97
CA ALA A 243 -1.71 -7.07 25.09
C ALA A 243 -1.01 -6.47 26.34
N GLU A 244 0.24 -6.87 26.60
CA GLU A 244 1.06 -6.30 27.66
C GLU A 244 1.41 -4.84 27.38
N PHE A 245 1.90 -4.55 26.16
CA PHE A 245 2.31 -3.21 25.73
C PHE A 245 1.16 -2.19 25.84
N VAL A 246 0.00 -2.48 25.25
CA VAL A 246 -1.15 -1.55 25.27
C VAL A 246 -1.71 -1.31 26.67
N LYS A 247 -1.59 -2.30 27.55
CA LYS A 247 -2.00 -2.16 28.96
C LYS A 247 -1.02 -1.29 29.76
N LEU A 248 0.28 -1.38 29.47
CA LEU A 248 1.32 -0.57 30.11
C LEU A 248 1.37 0.85 29.57
N HIS A 249 1.01 1.04 28.31
CA HIS A 249 1.06 2.30 27.58
C HIS A 249 -0.28 2.63 26.92
N PRO A 250 -1.35 2.90 27.69
CA PRO A 250 -2.63 3.24 27.09
C PRO A 250 -2.56 4.58 26.34
N VAL A 251 -3.08 4.64 25.11
CA VAL A 251 -3.08 5.85 24.26
C VAL A 251 -3.59 7.09 24.97
N THR A 252 -4.45 6.92 25.97
CA THR A 252 -5.00 8.01 26.79
C THR A 252 -3.99 8.72 27.70
N GLU A 253 -2.77 8.20 27.86
CA GLU A 253 -1.68 8.93 28.54
C GLU A 253 -1.24 10.18 27.76
N ASP A 254 -1.57 10.24 26.47
CA ASP A 254 -1.32 11.41 25.62
C ASP A 254 -2.43 12.46 25.70
N TYR A 255 -3.54 12.17 26.44
CA TYR A 255 -4.61 13.14 26.64
C TYR A 255 -4.09 14.39 27.39
N GLY A 256 -4.35 15.55 26.81
CA GLY A 256 -3.88 16.84 27.36
C GLY A 256 -2.49 17.25 26.88
N LYS A 257 -1.73 16.38 26.18
CA LYS A 257 -0.49 16.79 25.51
C LYS A 257 -0.78 17.82 24.42
N THR A 258 0.26 18.48 23.97
CA THR A 258 0.17 19.50 22.93
C THR A 258 1.25 19.26 21.89
N TRP A 259 0.86 19.12 20.64
CA TRP A 259 1.79 19.10 19.52
C TRP A 259 2.19 20.54 19.18
N ALA A 260 3.38 20.92 19.58
CA ALA A 260 4.02 22.19 19.26
C ALA A 260 5.10 21.96 18.20
N SER A 261 5.43 22.99 17.43
CA SER A 261 6.50 22.91 16.43
C SER A 261 7.83 22.49 17.04
N LEU A 262 8.50 21.53 16.43
CA LEU A 262 9.77 20.95 16.88
C LEU A 262 10.97 21.82 16.54
N LEU A 263 10.96 22.39 15.32
CA LEU A 263 12.06 23.16 14.77
C LEU A 263 11.83 24.66 14.99
N PRO A 264 12.89 25.48 14.95
CA PRO A 264 12.73 26.93 14.87
C PRO A 264 11.90 27.34 13.63
N GLU A 265 11.08 28.36 13.73
CA GLU A 265 10.21 28.83 12.62
C GLU A 265 10.99 29.07 11.31
N SER A 266 12.24 29.55 11.40
CA SER A 266 13.11 29.78 10.24
C SER A 266 13.58 28.50 9.52
N ALA A 267 13.39 27.34 10.11
CA ALA A 267 13.76 26.05 9.50
C ALA A 267 12.64 25.46 8.65
N TYR A 268 11.38 25.89 8.86
CA TYR A 268 10.25 25.44 8.04
C TYR A 268 10.22 26.15 6.70
N LEU A 269 9.86 25.43 5.66
CA LEU A 269 9.57 25.98 4.35
C LEU A 269 8.11 26.43 4.30
N TYR A 270 7.83 27.38 3.40
CA TYR A 270 6.49 27.92 3.14
C TYR A 270 5.89 28.74 4.30
N ASP A 271 4.72 29.30 4.06
CA ASP A 271 4.02 30.12 5.05
C ASP A 271 3.39 29.25 6.15
N LYS A 272 3.38 29.79 7.38
CA LYS A 272 2.83 29.11 8.57
C LYS A 272 1.34 28.81 8.45
N ALA A 273 0.57 29.66 7.79
CA ALA A 273 -0.85 29.47 7.58
C ALA A 273 -1.11 28.76 6.24
N ALA A 274 -0.97 27.46 6.19
CA ALA A 274 -1.55 26.69 5.09
C ALA A 274 -3.08 26.80 5.11
N VAL A 275 -3.72 26.71 3.94
CA VAL A 275 -5.19 26.71 3.87
C VAL A 275 -5.69 25.46 4.57
N ASN A 276 -6.16 25.62 5.78
CA ASN A 276 -6.68 24.55 6.59
C ASN A 276 -8.18 24.39 6.32
N VAL A 277 -8.55 23.33 5.64
CA VAL A 277 -9.96 23.02 5.35
C VAL A 277 -10.40 21.66 5.93
N GLY A 278 -9.53 20.93 6.66
CA GLY A 278 -9.85 19.58 7.11
C GLY A 278 -9.24 19.13 8.44
N SER A 279 -8.78 20.05 9.28
CA SER A 279 -8.18 19.66 10.57
C SER A 279 -9.19 18.97 11.49
N PRO A 280 -8.72 18.05 12.35
CA PRO A 280 -9.55 17.43 13.38
C PRO A 280 -10.28 18.46 14.23
N ALA A 281 -11.47 18.10 14.70
CA ALA A 281 -12.22 18.95 15.62
C ALA A 281 -11.38 19.34 16.84
N GLY A 282 -11.32 20.63 17.16
CA GLY A 282 -10.50 21.17 18.25
C GLY A 282 -9.06 21.52 17.88
N TYR A 283 -8.59 21.19 16.68
CA TYR A 283 -7.32 21.70 16.16
C TYR A 283 -7.51 23.08 15.54
N GLY A 284 -6.52 23.98 15.79
CA GLY A 284 -6.40 25.23 15.03
C GLY A 284 -5.83 25.00 13.64
N SER A 285 -5.75 26.07 12.84
CA SER A 285 -5.14 26.05 11.51
C SER A 285 -3.60 26.06 11.54
N THR A 286 -3.00 26.31 12.69
CA THR A 286 -1.56 26.42 12.90
C THR A 286 -1.19 25.93 14.30
N PHE A 287 0.07 25.56 14.48
CA PHE A 287 0.60 25.24 15.80
C PHE A 287 0.29 26.30 16.88
N PRO A 288 0.08 25.88 18.17
CA PRO A 288 0.13 24.48 18.65
C PRO A 288 -1.22 23.75 18.53
N HIS A 289 -1.19 22.41 18.47
CA HIS A 289 -2.38 21.55 18.39
C HIS A 289 -2.56 20.76 19.71
N PRO A 290 -3.57 21.08 20.54
CA PRO A 290 -3.82 20.36 21.78
C PRO A 290 -4.59 19.06 21.53
N LEU A 291 -4.19 17.96 22.20
CA LEU A 291 -4.86 16.66 22.17
C LEU A 291 -5.89 16.57 23.30
N ARG A 292 -7.04 17.19 23.16
CA ARG A 292 -8.06 17.30 24.22
C ARG A 292 -9.46 16.82 23.84
N GLY A 293 -9.61 16.35 22.58
CA GLY A 293 -10.94 16.00 22.07
C GLY A 293 -11.82 17.22 21.80
N ALA A 294 -13.11 16.97 21.58
CA ALA A 294 -14.10 18.01 21.32
C ALA A 294 -14.83 18.52 22.57
N THR A 295 -14.75 17.78 23.67
CA THR A 295 -15.59 17.99 24.87
C THR A 295 -14.90 18.68 26.03
N ASP A 296 -13.80 19.38 25.81
CA ASP A 296 -13.01 20.16 26.77
C ASP A 296 -13.05 19.64 28.22
N GLY A 297 -12.07 18.77 28.57
CA GLY A 297 -11.83 18.35 29.94
C GLY A 297 -12.71 17.22 30.48
N LYS A 298 -13.56 16.59 29.65
CA LYS A 298 -14.36 15.43 30.06
C LYS A 298 -13.68 14.07 29.85
N GLY A 299 -12.42 14.09 29.38
CA GLY A 299 -11.64 12.89 29.09
C GLY A 299 -11.58 12.54 27.58
N PRO A 300 -10.86 11.48 27.21
CA PRO A 300 -10.69 11.06 25.83
C PRO A 300 -12.03 10.73 25.17
N ASP A 301 -12.23 11.25 23.96
CA ASP A 301 -13.36 10.99 23.09
C ASP A 301 -12.86 10.64 21.66
N VAL A 302 -13.78 10.36 20.73
CA VAL A 302 -13.44 10.04 19.33
C VAL A 302 -12.62 11.15 18.67
N SER A 303 -12.88 12.42 19.02
CA SER A 303 -12.10 13.55 18.50
C SER A 303 -10.67 13.53 19.04
N PHE A 304 -10.46 13.17 20.31
CA PHE A 304 -9.11 12.96 20.84
C PHE A 304 -8.38 11.85 20.09
N TYR A 305 -9.04 10.72 19.82
CA TYR A 305 -8.40 9.62 19.08
C TYR A 305 -8.03 10.03 17.66
N LEU A 306 -8.87 10.84 17.00
CA LEU A 306 -8.53 11.40 15.70
C LEU A 306 -7.38 12.42 15.78
N GLN A 307 -7.37 13.29 16.80
CA GLN A 307 -6.27 14.21 17.04
C GLN A 307 -4.95 13.47 17.30
N TRP A 308 -5.00 12.39 18.09
CA TRP A 308 -3.85 11.55 18.37
C TRP A 308 -3.30 10.89 17.10
N ALA A 309 -4.16 10.28 16.29
CA ALA A 309 -3.78 9.67 15.03
C ALA A 309 -3.26 10.70 14.00
N THR A 310 -3.69 11.98 14.11
CA THR A 310 -3.23 13.10 13.27
C THR A 310 -2.11 13.88 14.00
N SER A 311 -1.20 13.16 14.62
CA SER A 311 -0.08 13.76 15.36
C SER A 311 1.10 12.79 15.47
N PRO A 312 2.32 13.28 15.68
CA PRO A 312 3.51 12.44 15.80
C PRO A 312 3.51 11.50 17.02
N TYR A 313 2.63 11.71 17.99
CA TYR A 313 2.52 10.81 19.14
C TYR A 313 2.14 9.39 18.74
N ALA A 314 1.33 9.24 17.69
CA ALA A 314 0.94 7.93 17.19
C ALA A 314 2.10 7.19 16.52
N GLU A 315 2.98 7.90 15.81
CA GLU A 315 4.16 7.28 15.18
C GLU A 315 5.22 6.88 16.21
N THR A 316 5.47 7.74 17.20
CA THR A 316 6.34 7.40 18.35
C THR A 316 5.82 6.16 19.09
N TYR A 317 4.50 6.10 19.33
CA TYR A 317 3.86 4.94 19.96
C TYR A 317 4.06 3.65 19.14
N LEU A 318 3.84 3.74 17.83
CA LEU A 318 4.00 2.60 16.92
C LEU A 318 5.46 2.12 16.85
N THR A 319 6.41 3.06 16.87
CA THR A 319 7.85 2.76 16.90
C THR A 319 8.23 1.99 18.16
N HIS A 320 7.78 2.44 19.35
CA HIS A 320 8.05 1.73 20.61
C HIS A 320 7.40 0.33 20.63
N MET A 321 6.19 0.18 20.08
CA MET A 321 5.56 -1.14 19.93
C MET A 321 6.37 -2.07 19.03
N ALA A 322 7.00 -1.53 17.98
CA ALA A 322 7.86 -2.29 17.08
C ALA A 322 9.17 -2.71 17.75
N GLU A 323 9.79 -1.87 18.57
CA GLU A 323 10.96 -2.20 19.38
C GLU A 323 10.65 -3.33 20.36
N GLU A 324 9.51 -3.26 21.06
CA GLU A 324 9.04 -4.31 21.94
C GLU A 324 8.81 -5.63 21.19
N ALA A 325 8.28 -5.58 19.95
CA ALA A 325 8.14 -6.77 19.10
C ALA A 325 9.49 -7.40 18.78
N VAL A 326 10.50 -6.60 18.45
CA VAL A 326 11.87 -7.09 18.18
C VAL A 326 12.45 -7.80 19.41
N GLU A 327 12.30 -7.23 20.60
CA GLU A 327 12.82 -7.79 21.84
C GLU A 327 12.04 -9.04 22.29
N LYS A 328 10.73 -8.95 22.44
CA LYS A 328 9.89 -10.03 22.99
C LYS A 328 9.84 -11.26 22.09
N LEU A 329 9.82 -11.04 20.79
CA LEU A 329 9.85 -12.12 19.82
C LEU A 329 11.26 -12.51 19.40
N GLN A 330 12.29 -11.82 19.88
CA GLN A 330 13.68 -12.03 19.51
C GLN A 330 13.86 -12.09 17.98
N LEU A 331 13.29 -11.11 17.27
CA LEU A 331 13.36 -11.08 15.81
C LEU A 331 14.81 -10.97 15.34
N GLY A 332 15.16 -11.74 14.32
CA GLY A 332 16.51 -11.81 13.76
C GLY A 332 17.49 -12.69 14.55
N SER A 333 17.07 -13.38 15.63
CA SER A 333 17.93 -14.28 16.41
C SER A 333 17.76 -15.75 16.04
N GLY A 334 16.70 -16.09 15.31
CA GLY A 334 16.34 -17.46 14.91
C GLY A 334 17.21 -18.05 13.80
N ALA A 335 16.90 -19.31 13.42
CA ALA A 335 17.55 -19.99 12.30
C ALA A 335 17.05 -19.47 10.94
N GLY A 336 15.78 -19.07 10.87
CA GLY A 336 15.15 -18.48 9.68
C GLY A 336 15.44 -16.99 9.52
N ILE A 337 14.82 -16.40 8.50
CA ILE A 337 14.82 -14.96 8.28
C ILE A 337 13.47 -14.43 8.76
N ASP A 338 13.48 -13.58 9.80
CA ASP A 338 12.25 -12.98 10.32
C ASP A 338 11.81 -11.77 9.48
N PHE A 339 10.55 -11.40 9.61
CA PHE A 339 9.94 -10.28 8.90
C PHE A 339 9.20 -9.34 9.86
N LEU A 340 9.45 -8.05 9.74
CA LEU A 340 8.73 -7.00 10.43
C LEU A 340 8.29 -5.92 9.44
N SER A 341 7.02 -5.59 9.42
CA SER A 341 6.54 -4.41 8.68
C SER A 341 5.85 -3.41 9.61
N ILE A 342 6.18 -2.15 9.40
CA ILE A 342 5.60 -1.01 10.11
C ILE A 342 5.08 -0.03 9.06
N SER A 343 3.79 0.29 9.14
CA SER A 343 3.21 1.33 8.29
C SER A 343 2.79 2.52 9.15
N PHE A 344 3.50 3.62 8.98
CA PHE A 344 3.31 4.91 9.64
C PHE A 344 2.20 5.68 8.94
N SER A 345 1.09 5.93 9.61
CA SER A 345 -0.13 6.46 8.96
C SER A 345 -0.40 7.93 9.28
N SER A 346 0.27 8.53 10.28
CA SER A 346 -0.02 9.91 10.70
C SER A 346 0.33 10.92 9.63
N VAL A 347 1.36 10.65 8.82
CA VAL A 347 1.74 11.52 7.68
C VAL A 347 0.57 11.67 6.69
N ASP A 348 -0.22 10.60 6.45
CA ASP A 348 -1.43 10.66 5.63
C ASP A 348 -2.54 11.51 6.29
N TYR A 349 -2.84 11.29 7.56
CA TYR A 349 -3.83 12.08 8.28
C TYR A 349 -3.46 13.57 8.32
N VAL A 350 -2.19 13.87 8.59
CA VAL A 350 -1.65 15.24 8.59
C VAL A 350 -1.67 15.83 7.17
N GLY A 351 -1.28 15.07 6.17
CA GLY A 351 -1.30 15.49 4.77
C GLY A 351 -2.69 15.84 4.27
N HIS A 352 -3.69 15.01 4.56
CA HIS A 352 -5.09 15.29 4.27
C HIS A 352 -5.60 16.54 4.97
N ALA A 353 -5.26 16.70 6.25
CA ALA A 353 -5.75 17.79 7.07
C ALA A 353 -5.11 19.16 6.72
N PHE A 354 -3.79 19.20 6.57
CA PHE A 354 -3.02 20.42 6.47
C PHE A 354 -2.36 20.65 5.10
N GLY A 355 -2.30 19.61 4.28
CA GLY A 355 -1.72 19.67 2.93
C GLY A 355 -0.20 19.50 2.89
N PRO A 356 0.35 19.21 1.67
CA PRO A 356 1.75 18.85 1.47
C PRO A 356 2.75 20.01 1.64
N ARG A 357 2.29 21.22 1.89
CA ARG A 357 3.13 22.41 2.08
C ARG A 357 3.02 22.98 3.49
N SER A 358 2.32 22.29 4.40
CA SER A 358 2.14 22.75 5.77
C SER A 358 3.42 22.60 6.61
N TRP A 359 3.48 23.34 7.71
CA TRP A 359 4.50 23.12 8.71
C TRP A 359 4.27 21.81 9.45
N GLU A 360 3.02 21.42 9.60
CA GLU A 360 2.60 20.18 10.25
C GLU A 360 3.20 18.96 9.56
N ILE A 361 3.17 18.88 8.22
CA ILE A 361 3.77 17.75 7.50
C ILE A 361 5.30 17.72 7.63
N GLN A 362 5.95 18.88 7.71
CA GLN A 362 7.40 18.97 7.89
C GLN A 362 7.79 18.57 9.31
N ASP A 363 7.01 18.99 10.32
CA ASP A 363 7.23 18.65 11.73
C ASP A 363 7.02 17.17 11.98
N GLU A 364 5.96 16.59 11.41
CA GLU A 364 5.67 15.15 11.45
C GLU A 364 6.86 14.35 10.93
N LEU A 365 7.36 14.68 9.73
CA LEU A 365 8.52 14.00 9.15
C LEU A 365 9.81 14.22 9.94
N ALA A 366 10.01 15.40 10.54
CA ALA A 366 11.19 15.66 11.37
C ALA A 366 11.16 14.90 12.71
N ARG A 367 9.97 14.57 13.22
CA ARG A 367 9.80 13.71 14.40
C ARG A 367 9.95 12.24 14.02
N LEU A 368 9.33 11.81 12.94
CA LEU A 368 9.52 10.46 12.40
C LEU A 368 11.01 10.17 12.10
N ASP A 369 11.77 11.18 11.65
CA ASP A 369 13.23 11.06 11.48
C ASP A 369 13.94 10.67 12.79
N ARG A 370 13.51 11.23 13.94
CA ARG A 370 14.04 10.90 15.25
C ARG A 370 13.60 9.52 15.72
N ASP A 371 12.32 9.21 15.59
CA ASP A 371 11.77 7.91 15.95
C ASP A 371 12.47 6.77 15.18
N LEU A 372 12.73 6.97 13.89
CA LEU A 372 13.49 6.01 13.08
C LEU A 372 14.97 5.94 13.46
N ASP A 373 15.59 7.00 13.99
CA ASP A 373 16.97 6.94 14.52
C ASP A 373 17.05 6.06 15.77
N GLU A 374 16.08 6.21 16.67
CA GLU A 374 15.95 5.37 17.86
C GLU A 374 15.72 3.91 17.44
N PHE A 375 14.79 3.66 16.52
CA PHE A 375 14.50 2.33 16.02
C PHE A 375 15.71 1.66 15.33
N PHE A 376 16.44 2.36 14.48
CA PHE A 376 17.63 1.79 13.84
C PHE A 376 18.77 1.56 14.84
N THR A 377 18.91 2.43 15.84
CA THR A 377 19.86 2.22 16.95
C THR A 377 19.49 0.98 17.75
N HIS A 378 18.19 0.77 18.01
CA HIS A 378 17.67 -0.42 18.66
C HIS A 378 17.96 -1.69 17.83
N LEU A 379 17.71 -1.68 16.52
CA LEU A 379 18.03 -2.80 15.63
C LEU A 379 19.53 -3.09 15.57
N ASP A 380 20.38 -2.05 15.49
CA ASP A 380 21.85 -2.20 15.48
C ASP A 380 22.34 -2.91 16.75
N LYS A 381 21.73 -2.63 17.90
CA LYS A 381 22.06 -3.24 19.19
C LYS A 381 21.51 -4.67 19.34
N THR A 382 20.24 -4.90 18.95
CA THR A 382 19.50 -6.13 19.25
C THR A 382 19.72 -7.21 18.19
N VAL A 383 19.63 -6.85 16.90
CA VAL A 383 19.83 -7.76 15.77
C VAL A 383 21.29 -7.76 15.32
N GLY A 384 21.88 -6.58 15.27
CA GLY A 384 23.25 -6.34 14.84
C GLY A 384 23.33 -5.64 13.48
N ARG A 385 24.11 -4.58 13.43
CA ARG A 385 24.38 -3.85 12.19
C ARG A 385 24.91 -4.80 11.11
N GLY A 386 24.35 -4.74 9.90
CA GLY A 386 24.71 -5.65 8.81
C GLY A 386 24.07 -7.03 8.88
N LYS A 387 23.11 -7.27 9.78
CA LYS A 387 22.32 -8.52 9.83
C LYS A 387 20.85 -8.32 9.47
N TYR A 388 20.43 -7.13 9.15
CA TYR A 388 19.09 -6.84 8.68
C TYR A 388 19.13 -6.05 7.37
N VAL A 389 18.03 -6.12 6.63
CA VAL A 389 17.78 -5.30 5.45
C VAL A 389 16.49 -4.52 5.66
N VAL A 390 16.50 -3.25 5.31
CA VAL A 390 15.35 -2.34 5.36
C VAL A 390 14.93 -1.98 3.95
N ALA A 391 13.63 -2.08 3.65
CA ALA A 391 13.01 -1.44 2.52
C ALA A 391 12.10 -0.31 3.03
N PHE A 392 12.27 0.87 2.48
CA PHE A 392 11.51 2.07 2.83
C PHE A 392 10.78 2.60 1.60
N SER A 393 9.47 2.84 1.74
CA SER A 393 8.64 3.38 0.66
C SER A 393 7.41 4.13 1.20
N SER A 394 6.53 4.51 0.30
CA SER A 394 5.19 5.00 0.57
C SER A 394 4.19 4.31 -0.36
N ASP A 395 2.97 4.22 0.06
CA ASP A 395 1.86 3.61 -0.68
C ASP A 395 1.28 4.52 -1.78
N HIS A 396 1.40 5.82 -1.62
CA HIS A 396 1.05 6.86 -2.60
C HIS A 396 1.61 8.22 -2.18
N GLY A 397 1.52 9.20 -3.08
CA GLY A 397 1.72 10.60 -2.76
C GLY A 397 0.40 11.32 -2.47
N VAL A 398 0.36 12.62 -2.74
CA VAL A 398 -0.83 13.44 -2.51
C VAL A 398 -0.84 14.68 -3.40
N ALA A 399 -2.03 15.10 -3.87
CA ALA A 399 -2.21 16.33 -4.62
C ALA A 399 -1.91 17.58 -3.76
N PRO A 400 -1.44 18.68 -4.35
CA PRO A 400 -1.51 19.98 -3.70
C PRO A 400 -2.96 20.35 -3.37
N VAL A 401 -3.17 21.19 -2.34
CA VAL A 401 -4.50 21.73 -2.02
C VAL A 401 -5.02 22.54 -3.22
N PRO A 402 -6.17 22.18 -3.82
CA PRO A 402 -6.64 22.82 -5.05
C PRO A 402 -6.89 24.33 -4.90
N GLU A 403 -7.41 24.77 -3.75
CA GLU A 403 -7.70 26.16 -3.47
C GLU A 403 -6.43 27.04 -3.46
N ASP A 404 -5.29 26.49 -3.05
CA ASP A 404 -4.01 27.20 -3.07
C ASP A 404 -3.47 27.37 -4.49
N LEU A 405 -3.61 26.33 -5.31
CA LEU A 405 -3.23 26.38 -6.71
C LEU A 405 -4.14 27.32 -7.51
N HIS A 406 -5.43 27.29 -7.25
CA HIS A 406 -6.40 28.17 -7.91
C HIS A 406 -6.08 29.66 -7.71
N LYS A 407 -5.64 30.03 -6.50
CA LYS A 407 -5.17 31.41 -6.20
C LYS A 407 -3.99 31.86 -7.07
N THR A 408 -3.20 30.91 -7.59
CA THR A 408 -2.06 31.19 -8.48
C THR A 408 -2.42 31.10 -9.97
N GLY A 409 -3.71 30.91 -10.30
CA GLY A 409 -4.20 30.84 -11.68
C GLY A 409 -4.07 29.44 -12.32
N VAL A 410 -3.74 28.42 -11.55
CA VAL A 410 -3.73 27.03 -12.03
C VAL A 410 -5.15 26.48 -12.12
N ASP A 411 -5.49 25.74 -13.20
CA ASP A 411 -6.75 25.00 -13.30
C ASP A 411 -6.75 23.85 -12.29
N ALA A 412 -7.32 24.09 -11.12
CA ALA A 412 -7.38 23.17 -10.01
C ALA A 412 -8.74 23.26 -9.33
N GLY A 413 -9.24 22.16 -8.79
CA GLY A 413 -10.57 22.16 -8.20
C GLY A 413 -10.96 20.81 -7.57
N ARG A 414 -12.25 20.70 -7.29
CA ARG A 414 -12.86 19.49 -6.73
C ARG A 414 -13.87 18.92 -7.71
N LEU A 415 -13.68 17.65 -8.12
CA LEU A 415 -14.55 16.93 -9.04
C LEU A 415 -15.69 16.31 -8.24
N ASN A 416 -16.88 16.87 -8.39
CA ASN A 416 -18.06 16.40 -7.66
C ASN A 416 -18.65 15.15 -8.31
N LEU A 417 -18.57 14.02 -7.60
CA LEU A 417 -19.02 12.72 -8.12
C LEU A 417 -20.54 12.58 -8.18
N GLU A 418 -21.29 13.31 -7.36
CA GLU A 418 -22.75 13.33 -7.44
C GLU A 418 -23.25 14.16 -8.64
N GLU A 419 -22.47 15.15 -9.10
CA GLU A 419 -22.75 15.82 -10.38
C GLU A 419 -22.54 14.86 -11.55
N VAL A 420 -21.46 14.07 -11.54
CA VAL A 420 -21.22 13.02 -12.55
C VAL A 420 -22.40 12.04 -12.58
N ARG A 421 -22.82 11.53 -11.42
CA ARG A 421 -24.00 10.65 -11.30
C ARG A 421 -25.23 11.28 -11.91
N SER A 422 -25.52 12.52 -11.54
CA SER A 422 -26.71 13.24 -12.01
C SER A 422 -26.73 13.38 -13.53
N ARG A 423 -25.59 13.67 -14.15
CA ARG A 423 -25.45 13.80 -15.61
C ARG A 423 -25.68 12.46 -16.32
N ILE A 424 -25.16 11.36 -15.78
CA ILE A 424 -25.41 10.01 -16.30
C ILE A 424 -26.91 9.70 -16.25
N GLU A 425 -27.57 9.88 -15.11
CA GLU A 425 -29.00 9.60 -14.93
C GLU A 425 -29.88 10.45 -15.87
N GLN A 426 -29.57 11.75 -16.01
CA GLN A 426 -30.28 12.64 -16.93
C GLN A 426 -30.11 12.22 -18.40
N THR A 427 -28.95 11.75 -18.79
CA THR A 427 -28.66 11.27 -20.15
C THR A 427 -29.44 9.99 -20.47
N LEU A 428 -29.56 9.09 -19.49
CA LEU A 428 -30.20 7.79 -19.68
C LEU A 428 -31.73 7.83 -19.51
N GLU A 429 -32.28 8.85 -18.85
CA GLU A 429 -33.74 8.99 -18.63
C GLU A 429 -34.59 8.95 -19.91
N PRO A 430 -34.31 9.78 -20.95
CA PRO A 430 -35.07 9.76 -22.18
C PRO A 430 -34.90 8.48 -23.01
N LEU A 431 -33.86 7.67 -22.71
CA LEU A 431 -33.57 6.41 -23.39
C LEU A 431 -34.19 5.20 -22.68
N HIS A 432 -35.06 5.43 -21.69
CA HIS A 432 -35.80 4.41 -20.95
C HIS A 432 -34.93 3.33 -20.30
N TYR A 433 -33.81 3.76 -19.68
CA TYR A 433 -33.05 2.90 -18.80
C TYR A 433 -33.67 2.81 -17.40
N ALA A 434 -33.41 1.70 -16.69
CA ALA A 434 -33.89 1.52 -15.33
C ALA A 434 -33.28 2.57 -14.38
N LYS A 435 -34.05 3.01 -13.39
CA LYS A 435 -33.61 3.96 -12.36
C LYS A 435 -33.48 3.28 -10.99
N PRO A 436 -32.40 3.52 -10.25
CA PRO A 436 -31.19 4.24 -10.68
C PRO A 436 -30.41 3.43 -11.72
N SER A 437 -29.79 4.09 -12.70
CA SER A 437 -28.92 3.45 -13.67
C SER A 437 -27.52 3.20 -13.10
N VAL A 438 -27.06 4.12 -12.23
CA VAL A 438 -25.76 4.05 -11.55
C VAL A 438 -25.93 3.42 -10.16
N ALA A 439 -25.26 2.30 -9.91
CA ALA A 439 -25.23 1.65 -8.61
C ALA A 439 -24.30 2.41 -7.63
N ARG A 440 -23.05 2.68 -8.07
CA ARG A 440 -22.04 3.34 -7.25
C ARG A 440 -21.08 4.16 -8.13
N ILE A 441 -20.55 5.24 -7.58
CA ILE A 441 -19.32 5.90 -8.04
C ILE A 441 -18.40 5.97 -6.84
N ASP A 442 -17.18 5.47 -7.01
CA ASP A 442 -16.14 5.52 -5.99
C ASP A 442 -14.80 5.89 -6.63
N GLY A 443 -14.28 7.08 -6.31
CA GLY A 443 -13.12 7.63 -6.98
C GLY A 443 -13.28 7.62 -8.51
N ALA A 444 -12.38 6.90 -9.17
CA ALA A 444 -12.39 6.74 -10.62
C ALA A 444 -13.51 5.81 -11.13
N ASP A 445 -13.97 4.89 -10.32
CA ASP A 445 -14.79 3.76 -10.74
C ASP A 445 -16.29 4.09 -10.75
N VAL A 446 -16.93 3.88 -11.90
CA VAL A 446 -18.39 4.02 -12.09
C VAL A 446 -19.00 2.65 -12.32
N TYR A 447 -19.88 2.23 -11.43
CA TYR A 447 -20.59 0.95 -11.49
C TYR A 447 -22.06 1.19 -11.86
N PHE A 448 -22.51 0.54 -12.90
CA PHE A 448 -23.91 0.56 -13.27
C PHE A 448 -24.72 -0.52 -12.55
N THR A 449 -26.01 -0.29 -12.40
CA THR A 449 -26.94 -1.32 -11.91
C THR A 449 -26.97 -2.52 -12.86
N ARG A 450 -27.31 -3.68 -12.31
CA ARG A 450 -27.25 -4.96 -13.04
C ARG A 450 -27.97 -4.89 -14.40
N GLY A 451 -27.24 -5.22 -15.46
CA GLY A 451 -27.73 -5.24 -16.84
C GLY A 451 -27.66 -3.89 -17.58
N THR A 452 -27.52 -2.76 -16.87
CA THR A 452 -27.46 -1.43 -17.50
C THR A 452 -26.25 -1.29 -18.40
N TYR A 453 -25.05 -1.65 -17.92
CA TYR A 453 -23.83 -1.57 -18.74
C TYR A 453 -23.86 -2.54 -19.94
N THR A 454 -24.42 -3.75 -19.77
CA THR A 454 -24.61 -4.69 -20.88
C THR A 454 -25.51 -4.09 -21.98
N LYS A 455 -26.59 -3.41 -21.61
CA LYS A 455 -27.46 -2.70 -22.55
C LYS A 455 -26.72 -1.54 -23.20
N LEU A 456 -25.97 -0.73 -22.47
CA LEU A 456 -25.14 0.37 -23.00
C LEU A 456 -24.12 -0.11 -24.04
N LYS A 457 -23.44 -1.23 -23.78
CA LYS A 457 -22.52 -1.81 -24.79
C LYS A 457 -23.19 -2.24 -26.09
N SER A 458 -24.48 -2.58 -26.04
CA SER A 458 -25.26 -2.91 -27.23
C SER A 458 -25.82 -1.69 -27.95
N ASP A 459 -25.69 -0.50 -27.34
CA ASP A 459 -26.09 0.80 -27.88
C ASP A 459 -24.93 1.79 -27.83
N PRO A 460 -24.03 1.78 -28.85
CA PRO A 460 -22.84 2.64 -28.85
C PRO A 460 -23.17 4.14 -28.82
N LEU A 461 -24.35 4.56 -29.31
CA LEU A 461 -24.74 5.97 -29.24
C LEU A 461 -25.12 6.38 -27.82
N ALA A 462 -25.83 5.53 -27.09
CA ALA A 462 -26.16 5.78 -25.68
C ALA A 462 -24.89 5.75 -24.82
N LEU A 463 -23.99 4.81 -25.06
CA LEU A 463 -22.70 4.75 -24.32
C LEU A 463 -21.87 6.01 -24.58
N GLN A 464 -21.74 6.45 -25.82
CA GLN A 464 -21.02 7.67 -26.16
C GLN A 464 -21.67 8.91 -25.52
N ALA A 465 -23.01 9.02 -25.54
CA ALA A 465 -23.70 10.11 -24.88
C ALA A 465 -23.44 10.17 -23.37
N VAL A 466 -23.38 9.02 -22.70
CA VAL A 466 -22.99 8.94 -21.27
C VAL A 466 -21.55 9.42 -21.08
N ILE A 467 -20.62 8.95 -21.88
CA ILE A 467 -19.20 9.36 -21.82
C ILE A 467 -19.08 10.88 -22.04
N ASP A 468 -19.75 11.42 -23.04
CA ASP A 468 -19.73 12.87 -23.33
C ASP A 468 -20.33 13.69 -22.18
N ALA A 469 -21.42 13.22 -21.57
CA ALA A 469 -22.03 13.86 -20.41
C ALA A 469 -21.10 13.87 -19.20
N MET A 470 -20.39 12.77 -18.96
CA MET A 470 -19.37 12.68 -17.89
C MET A 470 -18.20 13.62 -18.17
N GLN A 471 -17.67 13.64 -19.39
CA GLN A 471 -16.57 14.52 -19.78
C GLN A 471 -16.96 16.01 -19.76
N GLY A 472 -18.25 16.31 -19.88
CA GLY A 472 -18.79 17.65 -19.69
C GLY A 472 -18.78 18.13 -18.22
N THR A 473 -18.47 17.27 -17.24
CA THR A 473 -18.38 17.65 -15.83
C THR A 473 -17.06 18.39 -15.57
N PRO A 474 -17.07 19.52 -14.87
CA PRO A 474 -15.84 20.21 -14.49
C PRO A 474 -14.87 19.28 -13.76
N GLY A 475 -13.61 19.26 -14.19
CA GLY A 475 -12.57 18.42 -13.58
C GLY A 475 -12.39 17.06 -14.23
N VAL A 476 -13.30 16.58 -15.06
CA VAL A 476 -13.10 15.34 -15.84
C VAL A 476 -12.22 15.64 -17.05
N ALA A 477 -11.10 14.93 -17.16
CA ALA A 477 -10.21 15.00 -18.32
C ALA A 477 -10.59 13.94 -19.38
N ARG A 478 -10.91 12.73 -18.92
CA ARG A 478 -11.24 11.60 -19.79
C ARG A 478 -12.07 10.57 -19.06
N VAL A 479 -12.78 9.75 -19.84
CA VAL A 479 -13.48 8.55 -19.37
C VAL A 479 -13.03 7.40 -20.26
N TYR A 480 -12.62 6.28 -19.65
CA TYR A 480 -12.37 5.01 -20.33
C TYR A 480 -13.49 4.03 -20.01
N HIS A 481 -13.86 3.20 -20.96
CA HIS A 481 -14.72 2.06 -20.68
C HIS A 481 -13.89 0.79 -20.44
N ALA A 482 -14.43 -0.16 -19.68
CA ALA A 482 -13.77 -1.35 -19.21
C ALA A 482 -12.97 -2.11 -20.30
N GLU A 483 -13.56 -2.24 -21.50
CA GLU A 483 -12.95 -2.96 -22.62
C GLU A 483 -11.72 -2.27 -23.22
N GLU A 484 -11.52 -0.96 -22.96
CA GLU A 484 -10.31 -0.26 -23.35
C GLU A 484 -9.12 -0.58 -22.46
N LEU A 485 -9.36 -1.09 -21.25
CA LEU A 485 -8.37 -1.32 -20.22
C LEU A 485 -8.08 -2.81 -19.98
N ASP A 486 -9.04 -3.68 -20.34
CA ASP A 486 -8.92 -5.12 -20.19
C ASP A 486 -7.71 -5.65 -20.98
N ASP A 487 -7.04 -6.69 -20.46
CA ASP A 487 -5.84 -7.30 -21.06
C ASP A 487 -4.60 -6.38 -21.19
N ARG A 488 -4.57 -5.25 -20.47
CA ARG A 488 -3.44 -4.28 -20.47
C ARG A 488 -2.94 -3.97 -21.89
N PRO A 489 -3.77 -3.36 -22.73
CA PRO A 489 -3.42 -3.15 -24.14
C PRO A 489 -2.15 -2.29 -24.26
N ALA A 490 -1.26 -2.68 -25.16
CA ALA A 490 -0.08 -1.89 -25.48
C ALA A 490 -0.50 -0.50 -26.00
N THR A 491 -0.11 0.56 -25.30
CA THR A 491 -0.47 1.93 -25.62
C THR A 491 0.70 2.88 -25.39
N ARG A 492 0.78 3.93 -26.22
CA ARG A 492 1.72 5.05 -26.00
C ARG A 492 1.13 6.16 -25.13
N ASN A 493 -0.15 6.08 -24.79
CA ASN A 493 -0.78 7.02 -23.88
C ASN A 493 -0.47 6.60 -22.44
N PRO A 494 0.32 7.38 -21.66
CA PRO A 494 0.74 6.99 -20.32
C PRO A 494 -0.43 6.91 -19.34
N ILE A 495 -1.44 7.75 -19.48
CA ILE A 495 -2.64 7.71 -18.63
C ILE A 495 -3.42 6.42 -18.88
N ARG A 496 -3.67 6.05 -20.15
CA ARG A 496 -4.34 4.78 -20.44
C ARG A 496 -3.53 3.57 -19.96
N ALA A 497 -2.20 3.63 -20.06
CA ALA A 497 -1.35 2.57 -19.52
C ALA A 497 -1.47 2.46 -18.00
N ALA A 498 -1.54 3.60 -17.30
CA ALA A 498 -1.70 3.64 -15.85
C ALA A 498 -3.07 3.09 -15.41
N GLU A 499 -4.14 3.50 -16.08
CA GLU A 499 -5.48 2.97 -15.77
C GLU A 499 -5.56 1.46 -16.06
N ALA A 500 -4.99 0.97 -17.16
CA ALA A 500 -4.97 -0.45 -17.47
C ALA A 500 -4.14 -1.29 -16.48
N ALA A 501 -3.06 -0.73 -15.92
CA ALA A 501 -2.28 -1.39 -14.86
C ALA A 501 -3.03 -1.47 -13.52
N GLY A 502 -3.95 -0.52 -13.29
CA GLY A 502 -4.86 -0.50 -12.13
C GLY A 502 -6.12 -1.35 -12.31
N TYR A 503 -6.52 -1.66 -13.53
CA TYR A 503 -7.81 -2.27 -13.83
C TYR A 503 -7.85 -3.77 -13.53
N PHE A 504 -8.87 -4.21 -12.78
CA PHE A 504 -9.17 -5.61 -12.52
C PHE A 504 -10.63 -5.94 -12.89
N LYS A 505 -10.82 -6.72 -13.94
CA LYS A 505 -12.09 -6.95 -14.65
C LYS A 505 -13.32 -7.21 -13.79
N THR A 506 -13.19 -7.95 -12.69
CA THR A 506 -14.33 -8.34 -11.86
C THR A 506 -14.59 -7.38 -10.71
N ARG A 507 -13.67 -6.45 -10.44
CA ARG A 507 -13.75 -5.50 -9.33
C ARG A 507 -13.88 -4.05 -9.78
N SER A 508 -13.07 -3.61 -10.75
CA SER A 508 -13.10 -2.23 -11.27
C SER A 508 -14.43 -1.84 -11.91
N GLY A 509 -14.68 -0.55 -12.03
CA GLY A 509 -15.87 0.02 -12.62
C GLY A 509 -16.13 -0.40 -14.08
N ASP A 510 -17.34 -0.16 -14.53
CA ASP A 510 -17.73 -0.34 -15.93
C ASP A 510 -17.20 0.82 -16.80
N LEU A 511 -17.12 2.02 -16.21
CA LEU A 511 -16.42 3.19 -16.74
C LEU A 511 -15.44 3.71 -15.68
N LEU A 512 -14.29 4.26 -16.14
CA LEU A 512 -13.28 4.85 -15.28
C LEU A 512 -13.08 6.33 -15.62
N ILE A 513 -13.14 7.18 -14.61
CA ILE A 513 -12.94 8.63 -14.71
C ILE A 513 -11.47 8.96 -14.51
N VAL A 514 -10.89 9.72 -15.41
CA VAL A 514 -9.59 10.36 -15.21
C VAL A 514 -9.82 11.82 -14.88
N PRO A 515 -9.43 12.31 -13.70
CA PRO A 515 -9.54 13.71 -13.38
C PRO A 515 -8.46 14.53 -14.13
N LYS A 516 -8.69 15.83 -14.32
CA LYS A 516 -7.65 16.75 -14.73
C LYS A 516 -6.54 16.83 -13.66
N PRO A 517 -5.31 17.16 -14.02
CA PRO A 517 -4.27 17.43 -13.04
C PRO A 517 -4.75 18.47 -12.01
N TYR A 518 -4.46 18.22 -10.73
CA TYR A 518 -4.84 19.08 -9.58
C TYR A 518 -6.34 19.17 -9.29
N TRP A 519 -7.15 18.31 -9.89
CA TRP A 519 -8.54 18.09 -9.51
C TRP A 519 -8.63 16.84 -8.63
N ILE A 520 -9.25 16.96 -7.47
CA ILE A 520 -9.40 15.88 -6.49
C ILE A 520 -10.86 15.48 -6.33
N TRP A 521 -11.08 14.27 -5.82
CA TRP A 521 -12.42 13.71 -5.63
C TRP A 521 -13.23 14.48 -4.58
N ASP A 522 -14.51 14.76 -4.86
CA ASP A 522 -15.48 15.35 -3.93
C ASP A 522 -16.75 14.50 -3.88
N TYR A 523 -17.03 13.97 -2.70
CA TYR A 523 -18.18 13.11 -2.41
C TYR A 523 -19.34 13.88 -1.77
N SER A 524 -19.31 15.19 -1.74
CA SER A 524 -20.36 16.01 -1.16
C SER A 524 -21.60 16.05 -2.06
N ALA A 525 -22.78 16.27 -1.43
CA ALA A 525 -23.98 16.55 -2.21
C ALA A 525 -23.81 17.86 -2.99
N PRO A 526 -24.40 17.97 -4.20
CA PRO A 526 -24.28 19.16 -5.03
C PRO A 526 -24.66 20.43 -4.26
N GLY A 527 -23.81 21.46 -4.35
CA GLY A 527 -24.01 22.74 -3.67
C GLY A 527 -23.76 22.74 -2.17
N LYS A 528 -23.23 21.65 -1.61
CA LYS A 528 -22.73 21.59 -0.23
C LYS A 528 -21.22 21.80 -0.20
N PRO A 529 -20.68 22.33 0.91
CA PRO A 529 -19.22 22.36 1.09
C PRO A 529 -18.61 20.96 0.95
N ALA A 530 -17.42 20.89 0.35
CA ALA A 530 -16.69 19.66 0.20
C ALA A 530 -16.56 18.91 1.56
N ARG A 531 -16.89 17.63 1.57
CA ARG A 531 -16.80 16.82 2.79
C ARG A 531 -15.36 16.57 3.21
N ASN A 532 -14.48 16.47 2.22
CA ASN A 532 -13.05 16.26 2.43
C ASN A 532 -12.37 17.62 2.34
N GLY A 533 -12.13 18.25 3.48
CA GLY A 533 -11.26 19.41 3.56
C GLY A 533 -9.81 19.01 3.22
N GLY A 534 -8.95 20.00 2.97
CA GLY A 534 -7.54 19.77 2.67
C GLY A 534 -7.33 19.19 1.27
N THR A 535 -6.63 18.06 1.18
CA THR A 535 -6.28 17.43 -0.09
C THR A 535 -6.57 15.92 -0.09
N SER A 536 -6.37 15.28 -1.24
CA SER A 536 -6.60 13.85 -1.46
C SER A 536 -5.64 13.32 -2.53
N HIS A 537 -5.73 12.02 -2.79
CA HIS A 537 -4.94 11.23 -3.72
C HIS A 537 -5.87 10.28 -4.51
N GLY A 538 -5.32 9.28 -5.20
CA GLY A 538 -6.10 8.30 -5.97
C GLY A 538 -6.24 8.68 -7.44
N THR A 539 -5.20 9.29 -8.03
CA THR A 539 -5.19 9.73 -9.42
C THR A 539 -3.94 9.23 -10.17
N PRO A 540 -3.98 9.13 -11.52
CA PRO A 540 -2.82 8.73 -12.33
C PRO A 540 -1.81 9.88 -12.52
N HIS A 541 -1.78 10.86 -11.62
CA HIS A 541 -0.90 12.00 -11.75
C HIS A 541 0.36 11.84 -10.92
N TYR A 542 1.45 12.40 -11.41
CA TYR A 542 2.81 12.21 -10.87
C TYR A 542 2.93 12.55 -9.38
N TYR A 543 2.17 13.53 -8.86
CA TYR A 543 2.19 13.90 -7.45
C TYR A 543 1.58 12.84 -6.52
N ASP A 544 0.71 11.95 -7.04
CA ASP A 544 0.18 10.79 -6.33
C ASP A 544 1.03 9.53 -6.56
N GLN A 545 1.65 9.43 -7.75
CA GLN A 545 2.42 8.25 -8.15
C GLN A 545 3.85 8.25 -7.62
N ARG A 546 4.54 9.44 -7.57
CA ARG A 546 5.94 9.51 -7.15
C ARG A 546 6.09 9.37 -5.64
N VAL A 547 6.80 8.33 -5.24
CA VAL A 547 7.06 7.98 -3.83
C VAL A 547 8.53 7.63 -3.64
N PRO A 548 9.07 7.66 -2.40
CA PRO A 548 10.42 7.18 -2.15
C PRO A 548 10.52 5.66 -2.34
N VAL A 549 11.65 5.17 -2.87
CA VAL A 549 12.10 3.78 -2.76
C VAL A 549 13.55 3.81 -2.33
N ILE A 550 13.80 3.31 -1.11
CA ILE A 550 15.14 3.24 -0.53
C ILE A 550 15.33 1.85 0.08
N LEU A 551 16.44 1.21 -0.25
CA LEU A 551 16.85 -0.05 0.36
C LEU A 551 18.14 0.18 1.16
N MET A 552 18.28 -0.43 2.36
CA MET A 552 19.45 -0.24 3.20
C MET A 552 19.79 -1.52 3.97
N GLY A 553 21.08 -1.83 4.14
CA GLY A 553 21.55 -2.93 4.98
C GLY A 553 22.12 -4.09 4.20
N THR A 554 21.92 -5.32 4.70
CA THR A 554 22.54 -6.54 4.17
C THR A 554 22.24 -6.74 2.68
N GLY A 555 23.27 -6.91 1.88
CA GLY A 555 23.14 -7.18 0.43
C GLY A 555 22.88 -5.94 -0.43
N ILE A 556 22.84 -4.74 0.18
CA ILE A 556 22.52 -3.49 -0.53
C ILE A 556 23.75 -2.62 -0.68
N ARG A 557 24.03 -2.21 -1.92
CA ARG A 557 25.04 -1.22 -2.28
C ARG A 557 24.45 0.18 -2.20
N ARG A 558 24.91 0.97 -1.25
CA ARG A 558 24.47 2.37 -1.09
C ARG A 558 24.73 3.20 -2.35
N GLY A 559 23.86 4.15 -2.62
CA GLY A 559 24.02 5.08 -3.74
C GLY A 559 22.74 5.80 -4.10
N LYS A 560 22.84 6.76 -5.02
CA LYS A 560 21.70 7.39 -5.67
C LYS A 560 21.53 6.77 -7.05
N TYR A 561 20.36 6.26 -7.33
CA TYR A 561 20.00 5.58 -8.57
C TYR A 561 18.93 6.38 -9.30
N TYR A 562 19.11 6.57 -10.60
CA TYR A 562 18.22 7.36 -11.45
C TYR A 562 17.49 6.50 -12.49
N GLU A 563 17.71 5.21 -12.45
CA GLU A 563 16.93 4.23 -13.20
C GLU A 563 15.49 4.26 -12.72
N LEU A 564 14.54 4.08 -13.65
CA LEU A 564 13.13 3.99 -13.32
C LEU A 564 12.89 2.79 -12.40
N ALA A 565 12.21 3.06 -11.32
CA ALA A 565 11.82 2.07 -10.34
C ALA A 565 10.35 2.24 -9.92
N THR A 566 9.79 1.21 -9.32
CA THR A 566 8.46 1.23 -8.74
C THR A 566 8.50 0.56 -7.37
N PRO A 567 7.62 0.90 -6.42
CA PRO A 567 7.51 0.15 -5.17
C PRO A 567 7.27 -1.36 -5.35
N ALA A 568 6.72 -1.79 -6.48
CA ALA A 568 6.62 -3.21 -6.82
C ALA A 568 7.99 -3.91 -6.95
N ASP A 569 9.08 -3.18 -7.16
CA ASP A 569 10.43 -3.73 -7.27
C ASP A 569 11.01 -4.15 -5.91
N ILE A 570 10.40 -3.72 -4.80
CA ILE A 570 10.85 -4.03 -3.44
C ILE A 570 10.79 -5.53 -3.16
N ALA A 571 9.64 -6.15 -3.33
CA ALA A 571 9.45 -7.57 -3.01
C ALA A 571 10.39 -8.50 -3.82
N PRO A 572 10.54 -8.39 -5.17
CA PRO A 572 11.47 -9.22 -5.92
C PRO A 572 12.94 -8.94 -5.58
N THR A 573 13.30 -7.71 -5.19
CA THR A 573 14.66 -7.39 -4.75
C THR A 573 14.97 -8.04 -3.39
N LEU A 574 14.06 -7.93 -2.42
CA LEU A 574 14.17 -8.62 -1.14
C LEU A 574 14.17 -10.14 -1.30
N ALA A 575 13.34 -10.69 -2.22
CA ALA A 575 13.32 -12.12 -2.52
C ALA A 575 14.69 -12.61 -3.02
N THR A 576 15.33 -11.83 -3.89
CA THR A 576 16.70 -12.12 -4.38
C THR A 576 17.71 -12.14 -3.23
N ILE A 577 17.67 -11.15 -2.32
CA ILE A 577 18.57 -11.06 -1.15
C ILE A 577 18.34 -12.23 -0.20
N CYS A 578 17.10 -12.61 0.04
CA CYS A 578 16.73 -13.71 0.93
C CYS A 578 16.93 -15.10 0.29
N GLY A 579 17.10 -15.16 -1.03
CA GLY A 579 17.22 -16.41 -1.79
C GLY A 579 15.90 -17.20 -1.82
N ILE A 580 14.79 -16.49 -2.00
CA ILE A 580 13.44 -17.05 -2.19
C ILE A 580 12.86 -16.64 -3.55
N THR A 581 11.77 -17.24 -3.95
CA THR A 581 11.08 -16.96 -5.21
C THR A 581 9.66 -16.47 -4.93
N LEU A 582 9.20 -15.45 -5.66
CA LEU A 582 7.82 -15.00 -5.62
C LEU A 582 6.96 -15.79 -6.61
N ALA A 583 5.73 -16.13 -6.22
CA ALA A 583 4.78 -16.83 -7.09
C ALA A 583 4.38 -15.99 -8.31
N THR A 584 4.23 -14.69 -8.13
CA THR A 584 3.85 -13.72 -9.18
C THR A 584 4.48 -12.38 -8.85
N GLN A 585 4.93 -11.65 -9.88
CA GLN A 585 5.45 -10.29 -9.74
C GLN A 585 5.28 -9.54 -11.06
N ASP A 586 5.03 -8.24 -11.00
CA ASP A 586 5.09 -7.30 -12.13
C ASP A 586 6.34 -6.42 -12.02
N GLY A 587 6.87 -6.24 -10.79
CA GLY A 587 8.12 -5.55 -10.52
C GLY A 587 9.36 -6.36 -10.91
N ARG A 588 10.51 -5.72 -10.91
CA ARG A 588 11.82 -6.32 -11.23
C ARG A 588 12.75 -6.33 -10.01
N THR A 589 13.74 -7.18 -10.01
CA THR A 589 14.86 -7.05 -9.08
C THR A 589 15.72 -5.84 -9.44
N LEU A 590 16.01 -4.99 -8.46
CA LEU A 590 16.88 -3.81 -8.58
C LEU A 590 18.35 -4.25 -8.51
N HIS A 591 18.82 -5.00 -9.51
CA HIS A 591 20.17 -5.58 -9.54
C HIS A 591 21.29 -4.55 -9.38
N GLU A 592 21.07 -3.34 -9.90
CA GLU A 592 22.01 -2.22 -9.82
C GLU A 592 22.33 -1.79 -8.39
N ALA A 593 21.45 -2.11 -7.44
CA ALA A 593 21.61 -1.80 -6.01
C ALA A 593 22.06 -3.00 -5.17
N LEU A 594 22.33 -4.17 -5.76
CA LEU A 594 22.77 -5.36 -5.03
C LEU A 594 24.29 -5.44 -4.93
N ASP A 595 24.80 -5.87 -3.78
CA ASP A 595 26.22 -6.18 -3.59
C ASP A 595 26.63 -7.35 -4.49
N GLY A 596 27.81 -7.25 -5.12
CA GLY A 596 28.37 -8.31 -5.99
C GLY A 596 27.75 -8.38 -7.40
N SER A 597 26.77 -7.57 -7.73
CA SER A 597 26.32 -7.42 -9.11
C SER A 597 27.41 -6.68 -9.89
N GLN A 598 28.19 -7.42 -10.68
CA GLN A 598 28.97 -6.76 -11.74
C GLN A 598 27.97 -6.09 -12.67
N SER A 599 28.04 -4.77 -12.79
CA SER A 599 27.35 -4.07 -13.84
C SER A 599 27.78 -4.73 -15.16
N THR A 600 26.92 -5.51 -15.77
CA THR A 600 27.02 -5.79 -17.19
C THR A 600 26.77 -4.45 -17.88
N GLN A 601 27.83 -3.66 -18.01
CA GLN A 601 27.86 -2.61 -19.00
C GLN A 601 27.60 -3.36 -20.31
N GLY A 602 26.42 -3.18 -20.85
CA GLY A 602 26.12 -3.56 -22.20
C GLY A 602 27.22 -2.99 -23.12
N PRO A 603 27.55 -3.64 -24.23
CA PRO A 603 28.64 -3.21 -25.06
C PRO A 603 28.45 -1.74 -25.45
N SER A 604 29.39 -0.91 -25.01
CA SER A 604 29.47 0.50 -25.40
C SER A 604 29.47 0.56 -26.93
N SER A 605 28.37 0.99 -27.51
CA SER A 605 28.25 1.27 -28.94
C SER A 605 28.98 2.58 -29.25
N THR A 606 30.30 2.56 -29.16
CA THR A 606 31.18 3.59 -29.67
C THR A 606 32.18 2.97 -30.65
N GLN A 607 31.70 2.62 -31.81
CA GLN A 607 32.47 2.67 -33.04
C GLN A 607 31.51 3.05 -34.16
N ALA A 608 31.43 4.34 -34.42
CA ALA A 608 30.98 4.84 -35.68
C ALA A 608 32.02 4.41 -36.76
N PRO A 609 31.64 3.82 -37.88
CA PRO A 609 32.59 3.57 -38.96
C PRO A 609 33.02 4.90 -39.55
N SER A 610 34.34 5.08 -39.69
CA SER A 610 34.97 6.20 -40.37
C SER A 610 34.48 6.24 -41.81
N SER A 611 33.81 7.29 -42.19
CA SER A 611 33.50 7.61 -43.57
C SER A 611 34.75 8.14 -44.26
N ALA A 612 35.31 7.36 -45.16
CA ALA A 612 36.21 7.86 -46.17
C ALA A 612 35.49 7.96 -47.51
N GLN A 613 35.73 9.10 -48.16
CA GLN A 613 35.50 9.44 -49.55
C GLN A 613 34.22 10.20 -49.91
N ALA A 614 34.38 11.49 -49.83
CA ALA A 614 33.70 12.46 -50.67
C ALA A 614 33.99 12.22 -52.17
N ARG A 615 32.97 12.23 -52.98
CA ARG A 615 33.07 12.67 -54.38
C ARG A 615 32.02 13.72 -54.67
N SER A 616 32.59 14.89 -55.05
CA SER A 616 31.93 16.05 -55.60
C SER A 616 31.10 15.74 -56.84
N ARG A 617 29.94 16.31 -56.95
CA ARG A 617 29.44 16.92 -58.19
C ARG A 617 28.41 18.01 -57.84
N SER A 618 28.78 19.20 -58.23
CA SER A 618 27.99 20.39 -58.38
C SER A 618 26.93 20.21 -59.45
N GLU A 619 25.74 20.78 -59.19
CA GLU A 619 25.08 21.60 -60.23
C GLU A 619 23.89 22.35 -59.59
N ALA A 620 23.90 23.61 -59.91
CA ALA A 620 22.95 24.63 -59.50
C ALA A 620 21.58 24.46 -60.17
N HIS A 621 20.54 24.89 -59.44
CA HIS A 621 19.51 25.76 -60.02
C HIS A 621 18.59 26.33 -58.94
N THR A 622 18.54 27.63 -58.88
CA THR A 622 17.55 28.51 -58.23
C THR A 622 16.51 28.93 -59.28
N PRO A 623 15.51 29.78 -58.91
CA PRO A 623 14.28 29.56 -58.12
C PRO A 623 13.00 29.86 -58.95
N ALA A 624 11.80 29.69 -58.39
CA ALA A 624 10.68 30.63 -58.57
C ALA A 624 9.36 30.10 -57.93
N ASP A 625 8.79 30.94 -57.11
CA ASP A 625 7.40 31.44 -57.02
C ASP A 625 6.22 30.44 -57.07
N ARG A 626 5.57 30.28 -56.02
CA ARG A 626 4.26 30.83 -55.58
C ARG A 626 3.76 30.14 -54.32
#